data_2585155bf26534d26504a54e0356ae9f
#
_entry.id   2585155bf26534d26504a54e0356ae9f
#
_cell.length_a   1.000
_cell.length_b   1.000
_cell.length_c   1.000
_cell.angle_alpha   90.00
_cell.angle_beta   90.00
_cell.angle_gamma   90.00
#
_symmetry.space_group_name_H-M   'P 1'
#
loop_
_entity.id
_entity.type
_entity.pdbx_description
1 polymer ?
#
loop_
_entity_poly.entity_id
_entity_poly.type
_entity_poly.pdbx_seq_one_letter_code
_entity_poly.pdbx_strand_id
1 'polypeptide(L)'
;MIKTQKERIDKGRQTFNDEIIRCSESDNLYEAILEWEFTWEIDYYSCDIDIDNIKEILIDEGHSDIADKVKINEYGGGYGSCICGKNNLRRVYYIQNKINKTVLPTGSDCINKVFPDGSITKEDILFMDKILNRSKRSFKKIREENKNLKTVSKVLVQRNTKLILENKELKSKIDELILENKTKTDNTNEDNLKKKIESLEDEIKRLKEDNNNLSIYKKMYGPEMDKEFDILWEI
;
A
#
# COMPACT_ATOMS: atom_id res chain seq x y z
N MET A 1 -39.78 24.28 -4.04
CA MET A 1 -39.09 24.73 -5.30
C MET A 1 -37.72 24.04 -5.37
N ILE A 2 -37.45 23.31 -6.42
CA ILE A 2 -36.15 22.67 -6.64
C ILE A 2 -35.22 23.74 -7.25
N LYS A 3 -34.18 24.15 -6.51
CA LYS A 3 -33.18 25.08 -7.02
C LYS A 3 -32.44 24.49 -8.23
N THR A 4 -32.23 25.28 -9.25
CA THR A 4 -31.43 24.89 -10.41
C THR A 4 -29.97 24.63 -9.98
N GLN A 5 -29.22 23.86 -10.76
CA GLN A 5 -27.81 23.59 -10.49
C GLN A 5 -27.00 24.93 -10.46
N LYS A 6 -27.33 25.88 -11.31
CA LYS A 6 -26.70 27.22 -11.35
C LYS A 6 -26.91 27.95 -10.01
N GLU A 7 -28.16 28.03 -9.52
CA GLU A 7 -28.47 28.69 -8.24
C GLU A 7 -27.74 28.05 -7.02
N ARG A 8 -27.50 26.72 -7.06
CA ARG A 8 -26.71 26.04 -6.03
C ARG A 8 -25.24 26.40 -6.07
N ILE A 9 -24.68 26.52 -7.28
CA ILE A 9 -23.28 26.92 -7.50
C ILE A 9 -23.06 28.36 -7.06
N ASP A 10 -23.95 29.25 -7.45
CA ASP A 10 -23.85 30.68 -7.11
C ASP A 10 -23.97 30.89 -5.59
N LYS A 11 -24.91 30.20 -4.94
CA LYS A 11 -25.01 30.24 -3.47
C LYS A 11 -23.76 29.70 -2.78
N GLY A 12 -23.21 28.58 -3.24
CA GLY A 12 -21.99 28.00 -2.67
C GLY A 12 -20.79 28.94 -2.83
N ARG A 13 -20.66 29.62 -3.99
CA ARG A 13 -19.63 30.63 -4.22
C ARG A 13 -19.76 31.80 -3.29
N GLN A 14 -20.98 32.35 -3.11
CA GLN A 14 -21.23 33.43 -2.20
C GLN A 14 -20.86 33.03 -0.76
N THR A 15 -21.31 31.88 -0.29
CA THR A 15 -20.97 31.38 1.06
C THR A 15 -19.46 31.23 1.26
N PHE A 16 -18.73 30.76 0.23
CA PHE A 16 -17.28 30.64 0.29
C PHE A 16 -16.62 32.03 0.43
N ASN A 17 -17.02 32.98 -0.39
CA ASN A 17 -16.49 34.36 -0.37
C ASN A 17 -16.76 35.03 0.97
N ASP A 18 -17.98 34.89 1.51
CA ASP A 18 -18.37 35.45 2.80
C ASP A 18 -17.51 34.89 3.95
N GLU A 19 -17.21 33.59 3.92
CA GLU A 19 -16.32 32.95 4.90
C GLU A 19 -14.87 33.39 4.76
N ILE A 20 -14.34 33.57 3.55
CA ILE A 20 -13.00 34.10 3.33
C ILE A 20 -12.88 35.50 3.90
N ILE A 21 -13.82 36.41 3.59
CA ILE A 21 -13.82 37.77 4.15
C ILE A 21 -13.93 37.72 5.67
N ARG A 22 -14.89 36.97 6.21
CA ARG A 22 -15.13 36.86 7.65
C ARG A 22 -13.89 36.42 8.45
N CYS A 23 -13.06 35.59 7.83
CA CYS A 23 -11.86 35.02 8.46
C CYS A 23 -10.56 35.70 8.02
N SER A 24 -10.64 36.81 7.29
CA SER A 24 -9.51 37.65 6.88
C SER A 24 -9.47 38.95 7.67
N GLU A 25 -8.37 39.67 7.61
CA GLU A 25 -8.25 41.03 8.18
C GLU A 25 -8.88 42.07 7.25
N SER A 26 -8.91 41.82 5.93
CA SER A 26 -9.51 42.72 4.95
C SER A 26 -10.99 42.41 4.71
N ASP A 27 -11.80 43.44 4.66
CA ASP A 27 -13.22 43.40 4.26
C ASP A 27 -13.42 43.33 2.74
N ASN A 28 -12.36 43.50 1.96
CA ASN A 28 -12.37 43.41 0.53
C ASN A 28 -11.99 41.99 0.06
N LEU A 29 -12.85 41.33 -0.69
CA LEU A 29 -12.62 39.95 -1.14
C LEU A 29 -11.28 39.76 -1.86
N TYR A 30 -10.91 40.72 -2.74
CA TYR A 30 -9.66 40.62 -3.51
C TYR A 30 -8.43 40.65 -2.60
N GLU A 31 -8.41 41.54 -1.62
CA GLU A 31 -7.34 41.65 -0.65
C GLU A 31 -7.37 40.48 0.32
N ALA A 32 -8.55 40.07 0.81
CA ALA A 32 -8.76 38.93 1.67
C ALA A 32 -8.20 37.64 1.07
N ILE A 33 -8.42 37.41 -0.23
CA ILE A 33 -7.89 36.22 -0.94
C ILE A 33 -6.35 36.16 -0.88
N LEU A 34 -5.66 37.30 -0.93
CA LEU A 34 -4.19 37.35 -0.89
C LEU A 34 -3.60 36.99 0.48
N GLU A 35 -4.41 37.03 1.53
CA GLU A 35 -4.00 36.63 2.87
C GLU A 35 -3.86 35.11 3.03
N TRP A 36 -4.40 34.29 2.15
CA TRP A 36 -4.47 32.85 2.29
C TRP A 36 -3.37 32.12 1.53
N GLU A 37 -2.94 31.00 2.09
CA GLU A 37 -1.97 30.09 1.48
C GLU A 37 -2.44 28.63 1.61
N PHE A 38 -1.92 27.76 0.78
CA PHE A 38 -2.18 26.33 0.82
C PHE A 38 -1.28 25.68 1.88
N THR A 39 -1.87 24.92 2.79
CA THR A 39 -1.12 24.27 3.89
C THR A 39 -0.41 22.99 3.51
N TRP A 40 -0.70 22.44 2.32
CA TRP A 40 -0.31 21.07 1.93
C TRP A 40 -0.88 19.98 2.83
N GLU A 41 -1.87 20.33 3.66
CA GLU A 41 -2.64 19.37 4.46
C GLU A 41 -3.91 18.97 3.71
N ILE A 42 -4.15 17.67 3.65
CA ILE A 42 -5.25 17.09 2.87
C ILE A 42 -5.88 15.97 3.68
N ASP A 43 -7.17 16.07 3.91
CA ASP A 43 -7.96 14.94 4.36
C ASP A 43 -8.43 14.13 3.16
N TYR A 44 -8.14 12.85 3.16
CA TYR A 44 -8.48 11.97 2.06
C TYR A 44 -9.29 10.76 2.55
N TYR A 45 -10.46 10.56 1.91
CA TYR A 45 -11.29 9.40 2.18
C TYR A 45 -10.82 8.20 1.36
N SER A 46 -9.82 7.52 1.82
CA SER A 46 -9.42 6.19 1.31
C SER A 46 -8.29 5.64 2.16
N CYS A 47 -8.42 4.41 2.59
CA CYS A 47 -7.33 3.64 3.21
C CYS A 47 -6.26 3.16 2.21
N ASP A 48 -6.33 3.61 0.96
CA ASP A 48 -5.43 3.17 -0.13
C ASP A 48 -4.32 4.22 -0.41
N ILE A 49 -3.92 5.00 0.60
CA ILE A 49 -2.86 6.01 0.47
C ILE A 49 -1.73 5.68 1.42
N ASP A 50 -0.54 5.63 0.86
CA ASP A 50 0.70 5.53 1.58
C ASP A 50 1.40 6.89 1.55
N ILE A 51 1.55 7.51 2.72
CA ILE A 51 2.14 8.85 2.85
C ILE A 51 3.63 8.83 2.53
N ASP A 52 4.33 7.75 2.86
CA ASP A 52 5.76 7.62 2.58
C ASP A 52 5.98 7.50 1.08
N ASN A 53 5.15 6.73 0.38
CA ASN A 53 5.17 6.65 -1.08
C ASN A 53 4.85 8.00 -1.75
N ILE A 54 3.97 8.82 -1.15
CA ILE A 54 3.70 10.18 -1.66
C ILE A 54 4.92 11.07 -1.52
N LYS A 55 5.61 11.02 -0.38
CA LYS A 55 6.82 11.79 -0.15
C LYS A 55 7.94 11.37 -1.10
N GLU A 56 8.13 10.08 -1.32
CA GLU A 56 9.09 9.57 -2.32
C GLU A 56 8.77 10.10 -3.72
N ILE A 57 7.51 10.03 -4.16
CA ILE A 57 7.11 10.56 -5.47
C ILE A 57 7.40 12.07 -5.59
N LEU A 58 7.15 12.83 -4.52
CA LEU A 58 7.43 14.27 -4.49
C LEU A 58 8.92 14.56 -4.61
N ILE A 59 9.76 13.81 -3.89
CA ILE A 59 11.21 13.93 -3.94
C ILE A 59 11.73 13.57 -5.34
N ASP A 60 11.26 12.48 -5.93
CA ASP A 60 11.64 12.02 -7.26
C ASP A 60 11.26 13.02 -8.36
N GLU A 61 10.15 13.76 -8.18
CA GLU A 61 9.73 14.83 -9.10
C GLU A 61 10.41 16.18 -8.80
N GLY A 62 11.33 16.26 -7.82
CA GLY A 62 12.10 17.46 -7.50
C GLY A 62 11.42 18.44 -6.55
N HIS A 63 10.39 17.99 -5.83
CA HIS A 63 9.58 18.79 -4.90
C HIS A 63 9.82 18.43 -3.44
N SER A 64 11.07 18.36 -3.02
CA SER A 64 11.46 17.99 -1.66
C SER A 64 10.90 18.95 -0.60
N ASP A 65 10.80 20.23 -0.93
CA ASP A 65 10.23 21.27 -0.05
C ASP A 65 8.73 21.05 0.25
N ILE A 66 7.99 20.47 -0.69
CA ILE A 66 6.60 20.07 -0.53
C ILE A 66 6.51 18.75 0.24
N ALA A 67 7.41 17.80 -0.02
CA ALA A 67 7.45 16.52 0.66
C ALA A 67 7.56 16.66 2.19
N ASP A 68 8.30 17.68 2.66
CA ASP A 68 8.45 17.98 4.08
C ASP A 68 7.19 18.60 4.71
N LYS A 69 6.37 19.28 3.91
CA LYS A 69 5.17 20.00 4.36
C LYS A 69 3.91 19.17 4.23
N VAL A 70 3.87 18.21 3.29
CA VAL A 70 2.66 17.45 2.99
C VAL A 70 2.20 16.64 4.18
N LYS A 71 0.94 16.81 4.56
CA LYS A 71 0.24 16.04 5.58
C LYS A 71 -1.03 15.46 4.98
N ILE A 72 -1.21 14.16 5.14
CA ILE A 72 -2.41 13.48 4.67
C ILE A 72 -3.02 12.76 5.84
N ASN A 73 -4.23 13.16 6.18
CA ASN A 73 -5.01 12.52 7.23
C ASN A 73 -6.01 11.55 6.60
N GLU A 74 -6.04 10.33 7.09
CA GLU A 74 -7.06 9.37 6.71
C GLU A 74 -8.39 9.71 7.37
N TYR A 75 -9.44 9.79 6.56
CA TYR A 75 -10.81 10.01 7.04
C TYR A 75 -11.45 8.68 7.44
N GLY A 76 -11.49 8.42 8.72
CA GLY A 76 -12.01 7.18 9.30
C GLY A 76 -13.54 7.09 9.38
N GLY A 77 -14.28 7.34 8.30
CA GLY A 77 -15.71 7.00 8.29
C GLY A 77 -16.70 8.12 7.96
N GLY A 78 -16.25 9.25 7.44
CA GLY A 78 -17.12 10.33 6.99
C GLY A 78 -16.60 11.01 5.74
N TYR A 79 -17.48 11.65 5.01
CA TYR A 79 -17.09 12.55 3.92
C TYR A 79 -16.83 13.94 4.50
N GLY A 80 -15.74 14.56 4.09
CA GLY A 80 -15.43 15.91 4.50
C GLY A 80 -16.38 16.97 3.93
N SER A 81 -16.33 18.16 4.48
CA SER A 81 -17.12 19.31 4.01
C SER A 81 -16.24 20.50 3.66
N CYS A 82 -16.72 21.30 2.72
CA CYS A 82 -16.12 22.58 2.32
C CYS A 82 -16.85 23.72 3.03
N ILE A 83 -16.14 24.81 3.30
CA ILE A 83 -16.76 26.03 3.83
C ILE A 83 -17.90 26.59 2.95
N CYS A 84 -17.94 26.24 1.66
CA CYS A 84 -19.07 26.60 0.77
C CYS A 84 -20.37 25.84 1.08
N GLY A 85 -20.37 24.94 2.08
CA GLY A 85 -21.50 24.09 2.44
C GLY A 85 -21.65 22.82 1.60
N LYS A 86 -20.70 22.52 0.69
CA LYS A 86 -20.68 21.25 -0.03
C LYS A 86 -20.14 20.16 0.89
N ASN A 87 -20.94 19.14 1.12
CA ASN A 87 -20.60 17.97 1.90
C ASN A 87 -20.23 16.75 1.03
N ASN A 88 -19.83 15.67 1.63
CA ASN A 88 -19.46 14.42 0.96
C ASN A 88 -18.27 14.56 0.01
N LEU A 89 -17.28 15.33 0.40
CA LEU A 89 -16.03 15.47 -0.34
C LEU A 89 -15.11 14.29 -0.04
N ARG A 90 -14.56 13.68 -1.08
CA ARG A 90 -13.53 12.65 -0.94
C ARG A 90 -12.16 13.21 -0.58
N ARG A 91 -11.95 14.50 -0.84
CA ARG A 91 -10.73 15.23 -0.56
C ARG A 91 -11.10 16.59 -0.01
N VAL A 92 -10.51 16.93 1.11
CA VAL A 92 -10.60 18.24 1.71
C VAL A 92 -9.19 18.79 1.80
N TYR A 93 -9.00 19.95 1.24
CA TYR A 93 -7.75 20.71 1.26
C TYR A 93 -7.85 21.78 2.33
N TYR A 94 -6.78 22.04 3.03
CA TYR A 94 -6.75 23.08 4.02
C TYR A 94 -6.00 24.30 3.52
N ILE A 95 -6.59 25.47 3.74
CA ILE A 95 -5.99 26.77 3.50
C ILE A 95 -5.81 27.48 4.81
N GLN A 96 -4.73 28.25 4.96
CA GLN A 96 -4.44 29.01 6.18
C GLN A 96 -4.29 30.48 5.84
N ASN A 97 -4.90 31.35 6.67
CA ASN A 97 -4.63 32.77 6.60
C ASN A 97 -3.21 33.04 7.15
N LYS A 98 -2.39 33.73 6.36
CA LYS A 98 -0.99 34.04 6.71
C LYS A 98 -0.85 34.99 7.90
N ILE A 99 -1.87 35.81 8.15
CA ILE A 99 -1.87 36.86 9.19
C ILE A 99 -2.35 36.26 10.51
N ASN A 100 -3.61 35.84 10.59
CA ASN A 100 -4.25 35.40 11.85
C ASN A 100 -4.21 33.89 12.09
N LYS A 101 -3.59 33.11 11.18
CA LYS A 101 -3.40 31.66 11.26
C LYS A 101 -4.69 30.82 11.29
N THR A 102 -5.82 31.40 10.96
CA THR A 102 -7.08 30.65 10.82
C THR A 102 -6.96 29.63 9.70
N VAL A 103 -7.42 28.40 9.94
CA VAL A 103 -7.41 27.29 8.96
C VAL A 103 -8.83 26.96 8.53
N LEU A 104 -9.07 26.84 7.23
CA LEU A 104 -10.38 26.53 6.65
C LEU A 104 -10.34 25.32 5.74
N PRO A 105 -11.32 24.41 5.84
CA PRO A 105 -11.45 23.24 4.96
C PRO A 105 -12.12 23.65 3.64
N THR A 106 -11.52 23.21 2.51
CA THR A 106 -11.99 23.58 1.19
C THR A 106 -12.01 22.37 0.25
N GLY A 107 -12.91 22.41 -0.73
CA GLY A 107 -12.89 21.48 -1.87
C GLY A 107 -12.08 22.05 -3.03
N SER A 108 -11.49 21.18 -3.85
CA SER A 108 -10.71 21.57 -5.04
C SER A 108 -11.45 22.55 -5.98
N ASP A 109 -12.75 22.32 -6.19
CA ASP A 109 -13.57 23.21 -7.04
C ASP A 109 -13.65 24.65 -6.50
N CYS A 110 -13.68 24.81 -5.17
CA CYS A 110 -13.75 26.14 -4.53
C CYS A 110 -12.41 26.86 -4.65
N ILE A 111 -11.32 26.20 -4.36
CA ILE A 111 -9.97 26.77 -4.51
C ILE A 111 -9.77 27.25 -5.94
N ASN A 112 -10.02 26.40 -6.93
CA ASN A 112 -9.84 26.73 -8.34
C ASN A 112 -10.68 27.92 -8.84
N LYS A 113 -11.79 28.23 -8.16
CA LYS A 113 -12.70 29.32 -8.59
C LYS A 113 -12.45 30.64 -7.88
N VAL A 114 -11.93 30.61 -6.68
CA VAL A 114 -11.81 31.77 -5.82
C VAL A 114 -10.40 32.32 -5.77
N PHE A 115 -9.38 31.52 -6.02
CA PHE A 115 -7.97 31.91 -6.00
C PHE A 115 -7.36 31.90 -7.42
N PRO A 116 -7.86 32.72 -8.36
CA PRO A 116 -7.39 32.68 -9.77
C PRO A 116 -5.94 33.16 -9.94
N ASP A 117 -5.48 34.09 -9.08
CA ASP A 117 -4.15 34.73 -9.20
C ASP A 117 -3.44 34.83 -7.84
N GLY A 118 -3.84 34.01 -6.85
CA GLY A 118 -3.34 34.11 -5.49
C GLY A 118 -2.17 33.18 -5.17
N SER A 119 -1.82 33.16 -3.87
CA SER A 119 -0.84 32.27 -3.28
C SER A 119 -1.22 30.77 -3.33
N ILE A 120 -2.41 30.45 -3.83
CA ILE A 120 -2.90 29.09 -4.10
C ILE A 120 -3.26 29.01 -5.56
N THR A 121 -2.51 28.22 -6.32
CA THR A 121 -2.75 28.10 -7.76
C THR A 121 -3.58 26.85 -8.06
N LYS A 122 -4.28 26.90 -9.20
CA LYS A 122 -4.94 25.73 -9.76
C LYS A 122 -3.93 24.60 -10.01
N GLU A 123 -2.72 24.96 -10.38
CA GLU A 123 -1.60 24.09 -10.64
C GLU A 123 -1.23 23.29 -9.39
N ASP A 124 -1.18 23.91 -8.21
CA ASP A 124 -0.90 23.23 -6.93
C ASP A 124 -1.91 22.13 -6.64
N ILE A 125 -3.19 22.42 -6.83
CA ILE A 125 -4.27 21.45 -6.61
C ILE A 125 -4.22 20.32 -7.65
N LEU A 126 -4.02 20.64 -8.92
CA LEU A 126 -3.88 19.65 -9.98
C LEU A 126 -2.65 18.78 -9.80
N PHE A 127 -1.56 19.38 -9.33
CA PHE A 127 -0.33 18.69 -9.00
C PHE A 127 -0.59 17.69 -7.86
N MET A 128 -1.16 18.12 -6.73
CA MET A 128 -1.49 17.24 -5.63
C MET A 128 -2.47 16.12 -6.02
N ASP A 129 -3.46 16.42 -6.83
CA ASP A 129 -4.39 15.42 -7.36
C ASP A 129 -3.67 14.38 -8.23
N LYS A 130 -2.68 14.78 -9.02
CA LYS A 130 -1.84 13.88 -9.82
C LYS A 130 -1.01 12.96 -8.92
N ILE A 131 -0.36 13.51 -7.89
CA ILE A 131 0.46 12.77 -6.94
C ILE A 131 -0.38 11.76 -6.16
N LEU A 132 -1.52 12.18 -5.60
CA LEU A 132 -2.45 11.30 -4.89
C LEU A 132 -2.96 10.14 -5.77
N ASN A 133 -3.27 10.43 -7.03
CA ASN A 133 -3.73 9.40 -7.96
C ASN A 133 -2.60 8.43 -8.36
N ARG A 134 -1.35 8.91 -8.45
CA ARG A 134 -0.17 8.07 -8.73
C ARG A 134 0.12 7.15 -7.56
N SER A 135 0.15 7.66 -6.34
CA SER A 135 0.32 6.87 -5.11
C SER A 135 -0.75 5.79 -4.99
N LYS A 136 -2.02 6.14 -5.21
CA LYS A 136 -3.12 5.16 -5.20
C LYS A 136 -2.95 4.02 -6.21
N ARG A 137 -2.46 4.33 -7.42
CA ARG A 137 -2.19 3.30 -8.45
C ARG A 137 -1.04 2.39 -8.03
N SER A 138 0.01 2.96 -7.47
CA SER A 138 1.15 2.23 -6.94
C SER A 138 0.72 1.28 -5.82
N PHE A 139 -0.05 1.78 -4.84
CA PHE A 139 -0.56 0.99 -3.73
C PHE A 139 -1.46 -0.17 -4.19
N LYS A 140 -2.34 0.09 -5.17
CA LYS A 140 -3.17 -0.97 -5.76
C LYS A 140 -2.33 -2.07 -6.40
N LYS A 141 -1.27 -1.70 -7.13
CA LYS A 141 -0.35 -2.66 -7.75
C LYS A 141 0.36 -3.51 -6.70
N ILE A 142 0.92 -2.87 -5.66
CA ILE A 142 1.57 -3.56 -4.54
C ILE A 142 0.61 -4.52 -3.84
N ARG A 143 -0.64 -4.10 -3.61
CA ARG A 143 -1.66 -4.95 -2.98
C ARG A 143 -2.02 -6.16 -3.85
N GLU A 144 -2.08 -6.01 -5.17
CA GLU A 144 -2.31 -7.14 -6.09
C GLU A 144 -1.11 -8.09 -6.12
N GLU A 145 0.12 -7.55 -6.14
CA GLU A 145 1.34 -8.34 -6.06
C GLU A 145 1.42 -9.11 -4.75
N ASN A 146 1.14 -8.48 -3.61
CA ASN A 146 1.08 -9.14 -2.31
C ASN A 146 0.02 -10.25 -2.25
N LYS A 147 -1.16 -10.05 -2.88
CA LYS A 147 -2.17 -11.10 -2.99
C LYS A 147 -1.67 -12.29 -3.80
N ASN A 148 -0.98 -12.04 -4.91
CA ASN A 148 -0.39 -13.08 -5.73
C ASN A 148 0.72 -13.82 -4.99
N LEU A 149 1.59 -13.10 -4.27
CA LEU A 149 2.64 -13.68 -3.44
C LEU A 149 2.07 -14.57 -2.33
N LYS A 150 1.00 -14.16 -1.64
CA LYS A 150 0.29 -14.99 -0.66
C LYS A 150 -0.25 -16.28 -1.28
N THR A 151 -0.76 -16.22 -2.50
CA THR A 151 -1.27 -17.40 -3.21
C THR A 151 -0.12 -18.36 -3.57
N VAL A 152 0.98 -17.83 -4.12
CA VAL A 152 2.19 -18.60 -4.44
C VAL A 152 2.76 -19.24 -3.19
N SER A 153 2.84 -18.48 -2.10
CA SER A 153 3.29 -18.98 -0.81
C SER A 153 2.48 -20.18 -0.33
N LYS A 154 1.13 -20.12 -0.38
CA LYS A 154 0.29 -21.26 0.01
C LYS A 154 0.59 -22.51 -0.81
N VAL A 155 0.76 -22.36 -2.13
CA VAL A 155 1.11 -23.49 -3.02
C VAL A 155 2.48 -24.06 -2.66
N LEU A 156 3.46 -23.19 -2.38
CA LEU A 156 4.80 -23.62 -1.99
C LEU A 156 4.81 -24.34 -0.65
N VAL A 157 4.03 -23.88 0.34
CA VAL A 157 3.87 -24.56 1.62
C VAL A 157 3.29 -25.97 1.42
N GLN A 158 2.22 -26.10 0.63
CA GLN A 158 1.61 -27.41 0.35
C GLN A 158 2.60 -28.36 -0.33
N ARG A 159 3.37 -27.84 -1.30
CA ARG A 159 4.41 -28.64 -2.00
C ARG A 159 5.51 -29.06 -1.04
N ASN A 160 5.96 -28.15 -0.16
CA ASN A 160 6.98 -28.46 0.85
C ASN A 160 6.51 -29.58 1.81
N THR A 161 5.27 -29.47 2.30
CA THR A 161 4.69 -30.51 3.17
C THR A 161 4.68 -31.87 2.47
N LYS A 162 4.29 -31.91 1.17
CA LYS A 162 4.33 -33.14 0.40
C LYS A 162 5.76 -33.70 0.26
N LEU A 163 6.74 -32.85 -0.05
CA LEU A 163 8.14 -33.24 -0.17
C LEU A 163 8.71 -33.78 1.15
N ILE A 164 8.33 -33.20 2.30
CA ILE A 164 8.73 -33.69 3.63
C ILE A 164 8.19 -35.12 3.86
N LEU A 165 6.92 -35.36 3.51
CA LEU A 165 6.33 -36.69 3.62
C LEU A 165 7.03 -37.72 2.71
N GLU A 166 7.23 -37.36 1.45
CA GLU A 166 7.95 -38.21 0.49
C GLU A 166 9.37 -38.53 0.97
N ASN A 167 10.09 -37.53 1.52
CA ASN A 167 11.43 -37.72 2.06
C ASN A 167 11.42 -38.68 3.29
N LYS A 168 10.39 -38.58 4.13
CA LYS A 168 10.22 -39.49 5.28
C LYS A 168 9.96 -40.95 4.83
N GLU A 169 9.11 -41.11 3.80
CA GLU A 169 8.85 -42.45 3.21
C GLU A 169 10.09 -43.04 2.54
N LEU A 170 10.88 -42.21 1.82
CA LEU A 170 12.12 -42.67 1.20
C LEU A 170 13.15 -43.11 2.24
N LYS A 171 13.29 -42.36 3.34
CA LYS A 171 14.16 -42.74 4.46
C LYS A 171 13.74 -44.10 5.05
N SER A 172 12.44 -44.31 5.28
CA SER A 172 11.93 -45.59 5.79
C SER A 172 12.27 -46.74 4.82
N LYS A 173 12.13 -46.52 3.52
CA LYS A 173 12.51 -47.56 2.52
C LYS A 173 14.01 -47.86 2.51
N ILE A 174 14.84 -46.85 2.70
CA ILE A 174 16.30 -47.05 2.82
C ILE A 174 16.59 -47.91 4.05
N ASP A 175 15.99 -47.63 5.19
CA ASP A 175 16.20 -48.37 6.45
C ASP A 175 15.74 -49.82 6.28
N GLU A 176 14.60 -50.07 5.62
CA GLU A 176 14.12 -51.42 5.29
C GLU A 176 15.10 -52.18 4.39
N LEU A 177 15.62 -51.53 3.33
CA LEU A 177 16.60 -52.16 2.42
C LEU A 177 17.93 -52.45 3.10
N ILE A 178 18.37 -51.59 4.01
CA ILE A 178 19.57 -51.85 4.84
C ILE A 178 19.36 -53.06 5.75
N LEU A 179 18.16 -53.21 6.36
CA LEU A 179 17.81 -54.34 7.20
C LEU A 179 17.74 -55.62 6.39
N GLU A 180 17.10 -55.63 5.22
CA GLU A 180 17.05 -56.76 4.31
C GLU A 180 18.47 -57.23 3.88
N ASN A 181 19.36 -56.27 3.62
CA ASN A 181 20.73 -56.57 3.22
C ASN A 181 21.54 -57.22 4.33
N LYS A 182 21.29 -56.84 5.60
CA LYS A 182 21.90 -57.46 6.78
C LYS A 182 21.42 -58.88 7.04
N THR A 183 20.22 -59.23 6.60
CA THR A 183 19.60 -60.56 6.85
C THR A 183 19.86 -61.57 5.71
N LYS A 184 20.21 -61.08 4.49
CA LYS A 184 20.48 -61.94 3.33
C LYS A 184 22.00 -62.06 3.12
N THR A 185 22.58 -63.21 3.48
CA THR A 185 24.01 -63.58 3.26
C THR A 185 24.36 -63.98 1.82
N ASP A 186 23.51 -63.75 0.81
CA ASP A 186 23.77 -64.14 -0.58
C ASP A 186 24.27 -62.93 -1.39
N ASN A 187 25.53 -63.05 -1.84
CA ASN A 187 26.29 -62.02 -2.58
C ASN A 187 25.66 -61.51 -3.89
N THR A 188 24.63 -62.16 -4.41
CA THR A 188 23.98 -61.76 -5.70
C THR A 188 22.99 -60.59 -5.61
N ASN A 189 22.54 -60.25 -4.39
CA ASN A 189 21.58 -59.16 -4.20
C ASN A 189 22.23 -57.84 -3.72
N GLU A 190 23.49 -57.90 -3.29
CA GLU A 190 24.17 -56.72 -2.69
C GLU A 190 24.36 -55.57 -3.65
N ASP A 191 24.73 -55.85 -4.90
CA ASP A 191 24.91 -54.83 -5.93
C ASP A 191 23.59 -54.16 -6.39
N ASN A 192 22.49 -54.92 -6.42
CA ASN A 192 21.17 -54.35 -6.72
C ASN A 192 20.63 -53.48 -5.59
N LEU A 193 20.86 -53.84 -4.36
CA LEU A 193 20.48 -53.05 -3.18
C LEU A 193 21.32 -51.78 -3.04
N LYS A 194 22.64 -51.85 -3.30
CA LYS A 194 23.51 -50.67 -3.33
C LYS A 194 23.04 -49.66 -4.40
N LYS A 195 22.75 -50.09 -5.62
CA LYS A 195 22.21 -49.21 -6.68
C LYS A 195 20.88 -48.52 -6.28
N LYS A 196 20.01 -49.26 -5.58
CA LYS A 196 18.71 -48.74 -5.14
C LYS A 196 18.85 -47.76 -4.00
N ILE A 197 19.78 -47.97 -3.06
CA ILE A 197 20.12 -47.03 -2.00
C ILE A 197 20.69 -45.75 -2.61
N GLU A 198 21.65 -45.84 -3.52
CA GLU A 198 22.25 -44.68 -4.23
C GLU A 198 21.20 -43.81 -4.94
N SER A 199 20.28 -44.47 -5.66
CA SER A 199 19.17 -43.78 -6.32
C SER A 199 18.23 -43.04 -5.33
N LEU A 200 17.96 -43.59 -4.17
CA LEU A 200 17.12 -42.99 -3.14
C LEU A 200 17.86 -41.85 -2.42
N GLU A 201 19.16 -41.97 -2.22
CA GLU A 201 20.01 -40.89 -1.66
C GLU A 201 20.05 -39.65 -2.61
N ASP A 202 20.15 -39.88 -3.92
CA ASP A 202 20.10 -38.82 -4.92
C ASP A 202 18.73 -38.08 -4.90
N GLU A 203 17.64 -38.83 -4.75
CA GLU A 203 16.31 -38.24 -4.66
C GLU A 203 16.13 -37.44 -3.35
N ILE A 204 16.64 -37.91 -2.22
CA ILE A 204 16.67 -37.17 -0.96
C ILE A 204 17.50 -35.87 -1.12
N LYS A 205 18.63 -35.93 -1.80
CA LYS A 205 19.47 -34.76 -2.03
C LYS A 205 18.71 -33.71 -2.83
N ARG A 206 18.04 -34.10 -3.93
CA ARG A 206 17.20 -33.21 -4.72
C ARG A 206 16.09 -32.56 -3.91
N LEU A 207 15.39 -33.36 -3.07
CA LEU A 207 14.33 -32.85 -2.19
C LEU A 207 14.84 -31.86 -1.14
N LYS A 208 16.07 -32.05 -0.65
CA LYS A 208 16.72 -31.08 0.26
C LYS A 208 17.06 -29.78 -0.44
N GLU A 209 17.52 -29.83 -1.69
CA GLU A 209 17.82 -28.64 -2.49
C GLU A 209 16.53 -27.83 -2.78
N ASP A 210 15.44 -28.51 -3.13
CA ASP A 210 14.12 -27.88 -3.31
C ASP A 210 13.63 -27.20 -2.01
N ASN A 211 13.84 -27.82 -0.86
CA ASN A 211 13.48 -27.28 0.42
C ASN A 211 14.35 -26.07 0.82
N ASN A 212 15.64 -26.09 0.50
CA ASN A 212 16.52 -24.94 0.69
C ASN A 212 16.11 -23.74 -0.17
N ASN A 213 15.71 -23.98 -1.42
CA ASN A 213 15.19 -22.94 -2.29
C ASN A 213 13.93 -22.27 -1.71
N LEU A 214 13.04 -23.05 -1.11
CA LEU A 214 11.89 -22.54 -0.38
C LEU A 214 12.27 -21.66 0.82
N SER A 215 13.31 -22.04 1.56
CA SER A 215 13.86 -21.26 2.68
C SER A 215 14.45 -19.91 2.22
N ILE A 216 15.07 -19.88 1.04
CA ILE A 216 15.57 -18.63 0.43
C ILE A 216 14.39 -17.71 0.06
N TYR A 217 13.34 -18.27 -0.54
CA TYR A 217 12.10 -17.52 -0.81
C TYR A 217 11.49 -16.92 0.46
N LYS A 218 11.46 -17.69 1.55
CA LYS A 218 11.01 -17.18 2.86
C LYS A 218 11.84 -15.97 3.33
N LYS A 219 13.16 -16.01 3.17
CA LYS A 219 14.07 -14.91 3.54
C LYS A 219 13.93 -13.68 2.66
N MET A 220 13.66 -13.84 1.38
CA MET A 220 13.55 -12.73 0.41
C MET A 220 12.22 -11.97 0.54
N TYR A 221 11.15 -12.64 0.90
CA TYR A 221 9.80 -12.07 0.94
C TYR A 221 9.23 -11.87 2.35
N GLY A 222 10.06 -12.07 3.35
CA GLY A 222 10.19 -11.64 4.73
C GLY A 222 9.02 -11.52 5.67
N PRO A 223 9.03 -10.50 6.52
CA PRO A 223 8.48 -10.59 7.89
C PRO A 223 6.96 -10.68 8.01
N GLU A 224 6.20 -10.42 6.97
CA GLU A 224 4.73 -10.48 7.03
C GLU A 224 4.15 -11.91 6.91
N MET A 225 4.98 -12.89 6.52
CA MET A 225 4.57 -14.29 6.35
C MET A 225 4.92 -15.18 7.54
N ASP A 226 5.64 -14.69 8.53
CA ASP A 226 6.24 -15.51 9.60
C ASP A 226 5.22 -16.21 10.48
N LYS A 227 4.06 -15.66 10.72
CA LYS A 227 3.05 -16.27 11.60
C LYS A 227 2.40 -17.56 11.05
N GLU A 228 2.37 -17.75 9.74
CA GLU A 228 1.80 -18.97 9.13
C GLU A 228 2.88 -20.03 8.85
N PHE A 229 4.17 -19.64 8.77
CA PHE A 229 5.29 -20.55 8.50
C PHE A 229 5.86 -21.20 9.77
N ASP A 230 5.87 -20.51 10.91
CA ASP A 230 6.46 -21.05 12.16
C ASP A 230 5.74 -22.31 12.67
N ILE A 231 4.44 -22.45 12.37
CA ILE A 231 3.66 -23.64 12.73
C ILE A 231 4.11 -24.89 11.96
N LEU A 232 4.78 -24.76 10.82
CA LEU A 232 5.16 -25.88 9.94
C LEU A 232 6.60 -26.38 10.15
N TRP A 233 7.43 -25.68 10.92
CA TRP A 233 8.84 -26.05 11.16
C TRP A 233 9.11 -26.73 12.50
N GLU A 234 8.12 -26.78 13.40
CA GLU A 234 8.21 -27.49 14.68
C GLU A 234 7.84 -29.00 14.59
N ILE A 235 7.54 -29.51 13.39
CA ILE A 235 7.28 -30.94 13.12
C ILE A 235 8.51 -31.59 12.45
#